data_cdd4d3e1e5bfe2b2fcec3c5a5a33df12
#
_entry.id   cdd4d3e1e5bfe2b2fcec3c5a5a33df12
#
_cell.length_a   1.000
_cell.length_b   1.000
_cell.length_c   1.000
_cell.angle_alpha   90.00
_cell.angle_beta   90.00
_cell.angle_gamma   90.00
#
_symmetry.space_group_name_H-M   'P 1'
#
loop_
_entity.id
_entity.type
_entity.pdbx_description
1 polymer ?
#
loop_
_entity_poly.entity_id
_entity_poly.type
_entity_poly.pdbx_seq_one_letter_code
_entity_poly.pdbx_strand_id
1 'polypeptide(L)'
;MNVYPNITVIASLIADPSRAIFLSSLLDGRALPAGELAHMASVTPQTASSHLAKLVEGGLLEVEQQGRHRYYRLANKEIANLIESMASIAPPVQIRSLKQSDQLQQLSHARTCYGHLAGKLGISLCEALVQKGYLSDPEEAHSKDYQVTEEGIQWFTTFGIELQMKPGSRRAIARKCLDWSERRHHLSGMLGEQLRHQLAELDWIRQKTGSRSVEVTEAGKKGLYEVLSISL
;
A
#
# COMPACT_ATOMS: atom_id res chain seq x y z
N MET A 1 17.99 -3.16 34.45
CA MET A 1 18.08 -3.93 33.19
C MET A 1 16.78 -3.74 32.45
N ASN A 2 16.81 -3.23 31.18
CA ASN A 2 15.58 -3.01 30.42
C ASN A 2 15.13 -4.36 29.85
N VAL A 3 13.91 -4.79 30.18
CA VAL A 3 13.32 -6.08 29.74
C VAL A 3 12.42 -5.94 28.52
N TYR A 4 12.29 -4.72 27.97
CA TYR A 4 11.51 -4.46 26.77
C TYR A 4 12.28 -4.82 25.50
N PRO A 5 11.58 -5.19 24.39
CA PRO A 5 12.21 -5.38 23.10
C PRO A 5 13.06 -4.18 22.69
N ASN A 6 14.23 -4.43 22.11
CA ASN A 6 15.16 -3.37 21.72
C ASN A 6 14.68 -2.69 20.40
N ILE A 7 13.71 -1.79 20.53
CA ILE A 7 13.16 -1.04 19.39
C ILE A 7 14.19 -0.10 18.75
N THR A 8 15.29 0.25 19.45
CA THR A 8 16.32 1.15 18.90
C THR A 8 17.04 0.55 17.72
N VAL A 9 17.14 -0.77 17.62
CA VAL A 9 17.72 -1.47 16.46
C VAL A 9 16.90 -1.13 15.20
N ILE A 10 15.60 -1.36 15.25
CA ILE A 10 14.70 -1.06 14.10
C ILE A 10 14.65 0.44 13.83
N ALA A 11 14.51 1.27 14.87
CA ALA A 11 14.47 2.72 14.74
C ALA A 11 15.73 3.26 14.05
N SER A 12 16.93 2.79 14.43
CA SER A 12 18.20 3.21 13.83
C SER A 12 18.31 2.82 12.35
N LEU A 13 17.72 1.68 11.97
CA LEU A 13 17.68 1.24 10.56
C LEU A 13 16.75 2.13 9.72
N ILE A 14 15.65 2.62 10.26
CA ILE A 14 14.69 3.46 9.54
C ILE A 14 15.12 4.93 9.51
N ALA A 15 15.85 5.42 10.51
CA ALA A 15 16.19 6.84 10.68
C ALA A 15 17.10 7.43 9.58
N ASP A 16 17.76 6.60 8.76
CA ASP A 16 18.56 7.08 7.64
C ASP A 16 17.69 7.49 6.44
N PRO A 17 17.90 8.69 5.85
CA PRO A 17 17.03 9.17 4.76
C PRO A 17 16.99 8.24 3.54
N SER A 18 18.13 7.67 3.13
CA SER A 18 18.18 6.78 1.96
C SER A 18 17.44 5.47 2.23
N ARG A 19 17.61 4.92 3.44
CA ARG A 19 16.90 3.69 3.84
C ARG A 19 15.41 3.94 3.97
N ALA A 20 14.97 5.08 4.48
CA ALA A 20 13.57 5.46 4.53
C ALA A 20 12.96 5.55 3.11
N ILE A 21 13.69 6.09 2.12
CA ILE A 21 13.27 6.11 0.73
C ILE A 21 13.17 4.69 0.17
N PHE A 22 14.14 3.81 0.41
CA PHE A 22 14.08 2.42 -0.05
C PHE A 22 12.84 1.70 0.50
N LEU A 23 12.61 1.76 1.80
CA LEU A 23 11.46 1.14 2.45
C LEU A 23 10.14 1.69 1.89
N SER A 24 10.05 3.01 1.73
CA SER A 24 8.86 3.66 1.18
C SER A 24 8.61 3.30 -0.30
N SER A 25 9.68 3.11 -1.09
CA SER A 25 9.58 2.72 -2.50
C SER A 25 9.07 1.29 -2.70
N LEU A 26 9.30 0.42 -1.70
CA LEU A 26 8.90 -0.99 -1.72
C LEU A 26 7.51 -1.26 -1.12
N LEU A 27 6.80 -0.20 -0.70
CA LEU A 27 5.44 -0.31 -0.15
C LEU A 27 4.37 -0.72 -1.18
N ASP A 28 4.72 -0.88 -2.46
CA ASP A 28 3.81 -1.43 -3.46
C ASP A 28 3.83 -2.96 -3.52
N GLY A 29 4.69 -3.60 -2.71
CA GLY A 29 4.83 -5.05 -2.63
C GLY A 29 5.70 -5.66 -3.74
N ARG A 30 6.23 -4.85 -4.68
CA ARG A 30 7.15 -5.32 -5.73
C ARG A 30 8.56 -5.51 -5.18
N ALA A 31 9.30 -6.40 -5.83
CA ALA A 31 10.74 -6.51 -5.64
C ALA A 31 11.45 -5.60 -6.65
N LEU A 32 12.37 -4.75 -6.19
CA LEU A 32 13.12 -3.81 -7.01
C LEU A 32 14.63 -4.12 -6.98
N PRO A 33 15.35 -3.93 -8.11
CA PRO A 33 16.79 -4.10 -8.15
C PRO A 33 17.50 -2.95 -7.43
N ALA A 34 18.71 -3.22 -6.89
CA ALA A 34 19.52 -2.22 -6.15
C ALA A 34 19.77 -0.93 -6.94
N GLY A 35 19.96 -1.03 -8.28
CA GLY A 35 20.19 0.14 -9.13
C GLY A 35 19.00 1.08 -9.20
N GLU A 36 17.78 0.55 -9.24
CA GLU A 36 16.55 1.34 -9.25
C GLU A 36 16.35 2.05 -7.89
N LEU A 37 16.55 1.32 -6.79
CA LEU A 37 16.51 1.89 -5.44
C LEU A 37 17.57 2.98 -5.26
N ALA A 38 18.80 2.78 -5.76
CA ALA A 38 19.86 3.78 -5.73
C ALA A 38 19.43 5.08 -6.45
N HIS A 39 18.81 4.93 -7.63
CA HIS A 39 18.31 6.06 -8.41
C HIS A 39 17.20 6.82 -7.66
N MET A 40 16.24 6.09 -7.06
CA MET A 40 15.14 6.69 -6.29
C MET A 40 15.63 7.49 -5.09
N ALA A 41 16.67 7.00 -4.41
CA ALA A 41 17.28 7.70 -3.26
C ALA A 41 18.38 8.70 -3.65
N SER A 42 18.70 8.83 -4.94
CA SER A 42 19.77 9.71 -5.44
C SER A 42 21.14 9.44 -4.79
N VAL A 43 21.46 8.16 -4.59
CA VAL A 43 22.76 7.71 -4.02
C VAL A 43 23.53 6.84 -5.01
N THR A 44 24.82 6.62 -4.74
CA THR A 44 25.64 5.73 -5.58
C THR A 44 25.23 4.27 -5.39
N PRO A 45 25.47 3.38 -6.38
CA PRO A 45 25.20 1.95 -6.25
C PRO A 45 25.92 1.30 -5.05
N GLN A 46 27.14 1.74 -4.71
CA GLN A 46 27.89 1.25 -3.56
C GLN A 46 27.20 1.64 -2.25
N THR A 47 26.78 2.89 -2.13
CA THR A 47 26.04 3.39 -0.97
C THR A 47 24.72 2.63 -0.81
N ALA A 48 23.97 2.46 -1.90
CA ALA A 48 22.72 1.69 -1.90
C ALA A 48 22.96 0.25 -1.43
N SER A 49 23.99 -0.44 -1.97
CA SER A 49 24.33 -1.81 -1.58
C SER A 49 24.62 -1.93 -0.07
N SER A 50 25.35 -0.97 0.50
CA SER A 50 25.62 -0.95 1.94
C SER A 50 24.37 -0.75 2.78
N HIS A 51 23.47 0.16 2.39
CA HIS A 51 22.21 0.40 3.07
C HIS A 51 21.26 -0.80 2.96
N LEU A 52 21.17 -1.41 1.76
CA LEU A 52 20.33 -2.59 1.52
C LEU A 52 20.80 -3.79 2.34
N ALA A 53 22.13 -4.01 2.42
CA ALA A 53 22.69 -5.08 3.27
C ALA A 53 22.26 -4.92 4.74
N LYS A 54 22.34 -3.70 5.30
CA LYS A 54 21.90 -3.41 6.67
C LYS A 54 20.40 -3.67 6.88
N LEU A 55 19.57 -3.32 5.90
CA LEU A 55 18.13 -3.56 5.97
C LEU A 55 17.78 -5.04 5.90
N VAL A 56 18.51 -5.83 5.09
CA VAL A 56 18.35 -7.29 5.02
C VAL A 56 18.83 -7.94 6.32
N GLU A 57 20.01 -7.57 6.84
CA GLU A 57 20.56 -8.06 8.10
C GLU A 57 19.61 -7.76 9.27
N GLY A 58 19.00 -6.56 9.26
CA GLY A 58 18.03 -6.15 10.27
C GLY A 58 16.62 -6.72 10.07
N GLY A 59 16.39 -7.58 9.07
CA GLY A 59 15.12 -8.24 8.82
C GLY A 59 14.00 -7.34 8.29
N LEU A 60 14.33 -6.13 7.78
CA LEU A 60 13.36 -5.21 7.19
C LEU A 60 13.13 -5.51 5.70
N LEU A 61 14.13 -6.05 5.01
CA LEU A 61 14.06 -6.47 3.63
C LEU A 61 14.40 -7.95 3.46
N GLU A 62 13.80 -8.55 2.46
CA GLU A 62 14.24 -9.82 1.87
C GLU A 62 14.91 -9.54 0.52
N VAL A 63 15.85 -10.42 0.15
CA VAL A 63 16.52 -10.40 -1.15
C VAL A 63 16.23 -11.70 -1.89
N GLU A 64 15.77 -11.55 -3.13
CA GLU A 64 15.59 -12.64 -4.07
C GLU A 64 16.65 -12.54 -5.18
N GLN A 65 17.32 -13.62 -5.47
CA GLN A 65 18.32 -13.66 -6.53
C GLN A 65 17.73 -14.32 -7.77
N GLN A 66 17.75 -13.57 -8.89
CA GLN A 66 17.35 -14.09 -10.20
C GLN A 66 18.56 -13.98 -11.17
N GLY A 67 19.24 -15.09 -11.38
CA GLY A 67 20.50 -15.12 -12.11
C GLY A 67 21.58 -14.28 -11.39
N ARG A 68 22.11 -13.24 -12.07
CA ARG A 68 23.09 -12.30 -11.51
C ARG A 68 22.46 -11.05 -10.86
N HIS A 69 21.14 -10.92 -10.89
CA HIS A 69 20.43 -9.76 -10.36
C HIS A 69 19.84 -10.06 -8.98
N ARG A 70 19.93 -9.09 -8.09
CA ARG A 70 19.32 -9.12 -6.74
C ARG A 70 18.15 -8.15 -6.72
N TYR A 71 16.99 -8.64 -6.30
CA TYR A 71 15.76 -7.89 -6.13
C TYR A 71 15.43 -7.83 -4.64
N TYR A 72 15.07 -6.67 -4.15
CA TYR A 72 14.77 -6.40 -2.74
C TYR A 72 13.29 -6.11 -2.59
N ARG A 73 12.68 -6.67 -1.57
CA ARG A 73 11.29 -6.40 -1.17
C ARG A 73 11.19 -6.26 0.35
N LEU A 74 10.08 -5.68 0.83
CA LEU A 74 9.79 -5.69 2.27
C LEU A 74 9.66 -7.15 2.75
N ALA A 75 10.24 -7.44 3.92
CA ALA A 75 10.29 -8.80 4.44
C ALA A 75 8.88 -9.37 4.74
N ASN A 76 7.96 -8.51 5.17
CA ASN A 76 6.58 -8.92 5.47
C ASN A 76 5.64 -7.73 5.52
N LYS A 77 4.34 -8.02 5.72
CA LYS A 77 3.27 -7.02 5.82
C LYS A 77 3.37 -6.17 7.10
N GLU A 78 3.92 -6.70 8.17
CA GLU A 78 4.11 -5.99 9.45
C GLU A 78 5.08 -4.82 9.26
N ILE A 79 6.14 -5.00 8.48
CA ILE A 79 7.08 -3.92 8.12
C ILE A 79 6.37 -2.86 7.28
N ALA A 80 5.57 -3.27 6.29
CA ALA A 80 4.78 -2.32 5.49
C ALA A 80 3.84 -1.49 6.36
N ASN A 81 3.10 -2.14 7.27
CA ASN A 81 2.21 -1.46 8.21
C ASN A 81 2.95 -0.50 9.15
N LEU A 82 4.16 -0.88 9.61
CA LEU A 82 4.99 0.00 10.42
C LEU A 82 5.36 1.28 9.66
N ILE A 83 5.84 1.15 8.42
CA ILE A 83 6.24 2.31 7.60
C ILE A 83 5.03 3.20 7.28
N GLU A 84 3.88 2.65 6.91
CA GLU A 84 2.64 3.42 6.67
C GLU A 84 2.14 4.11 7.96
N SER A 85 2.23 3.45 9.12
CA SER A 85 1.85 4.05 10.40
C SER A 85 2.79 5.21 10.76
N MET A 86 4.10 5.07 10.53
CA MET A 86 5.06 6.16 10.71
C MET A 86 4.76 7.32 9.74
N ALA A 87 4.45 7.03 8.49
CA ALA A 87 4.09 8.05 7.50
C ALA A 87 2.84 8.84 7.91
N SER A 88 1.86 8.19 8.57
CA SER A 88 0.63 8.85 9.02
C SER A 88 0.84 9.88 10.14
N ILE A 89 1.91 9.76 10.93
CA ILE A 89 2.26 10.68 12.02
C ILE A 89 3.43 11.61 11.66
N ALA A 90 4.12 11.34 10.55
CA ALA A 90 5.26 12.13 10.10
C ALA A 90 4.83 13.56 9.69
N PRO A 91 5.71 14.56 9.86
CA PRO A 91 5.44 15.89 9.36
C PRO A 91 5.34 15.89 7.82
N PRO A 92 4.56 16.81 7.23
CA PRO A 92 4.45 16.92 5.78
C PRO A 92 5.81 17.16 5.12
N VAL A 93 6.00 16.56 3.93
CA VAL A 93 7.20 16.77 3.14
C VAL A 93 7.27 18.21 2.67
N GLN A 94 8.43 18.86 2.83
CA GLN A 94 8.68 20.18 2.23
C GLN A 94 8.90 20.02 0.73
N ILE A 95 7.97 20.55 -0.06
CA ILE A 95 8.04 20.55 -1.52
C ILE A 95 9.07 21.59 -1.95
N ARG A 96 10.08 21.17 -2.72
CA ARG A 96 11.17 22.00 -3.22
C ARG A 96 11.19 22.16 -4.73
N SER A 97 10.31 21.47 -5.45
CA SER A 97 10.22 21.55 -6.92
C SER A 97 8.82 21.22 -7.41
N LEU A 98 8.47 21.69 -8.61
CA LEU A 98 7.22 21.33 -9.29
C LEU A 98 7.11 19.80 -9.46
N LYS A 99 8.20 19.13 -9.83
CA LYS A 99 8.23 17.66 -9.95
C LYS A 99 7.83 16.97 -8.65
N GLN A 100 8.32 17.42 -7.48
CA GLN A 100 7.93 16.87 -6.19
C GLN A 100 6.45 17.14 -5.87
N SER A 101 5.95 18.35 -6.24
CA SER A 101 4.53 18.69 -6.10
C SER A 101 3.65 17.74 -6.90
N ASP A 102 3.99 17.52 -8.18
CA ASP A 102 3.23 16.63 -9.06
C ASP A 102 3.27 15.18 -8.56
N GLN A 103 4.42 14.71 -8.09
CA GLN A 103 4.55 13.38 -7.50
C GLN A 103 3.69 13.21 -6.26
N LEU A 104 3.70 14.19 -5.36
CA LEU A 104 2.87 14.16 -4.16
C LEU A 104 1.38 14.16 -4.51
N GLN A 105 0.97 15.00 -5.45
CA GLN A 105 -0.40 15.06 -5.94
C GLN A 105 -0.86 13.73 -6.53
N GLN A 106 -0.03 13.09 -7.37
CA GLN A 106 -0.32 11.79 -7.94
C GLN A 106 -0.47 10.71 -6.86
N LEU A 107 0.46 10.65 -5.90
CA LEU A 107 0.40 9.70 -4.79
C LEU A 107 -0.80 9.94 -3.87
N SER A 108 -1.19 11.19 -3.64
CA SER A 108 -2.38 11.52 -2.84
C SER A 108 -3.66 11.19 -3.58
N HIS A 109 -3.68 11.31 -4.92
CA HIS A 109 -4.86 10.98 -5.72
C HIS A 109 -5.11 9.48 -5.73
N ALA A 110 -4.13 8.67 -6.16
CA ALA A 110 -4.25 7.22 -6.14
C ALA A 110 -2.86 6.55 -6.09
N ARG A 111 -2.70 5.60 -5.20
CA ARG A 111 -1.47 4.82 -5.05
C ARG A 111 -1.74 3.41 -4.56
N THR A 112 -0.74 2.57 -4.66
CA THR A 112 -0.72 1.27 -3.98
C THR A 112 -0.16 1.41 -2.56
N CYS A 113 -0.76 0.69 -1.62
CA CYS A 113 -0.31 0.50 -0.25
C CYS A 113 -0.26 -1.00 0.02
N TYR A 114 0.93 -1.59 -0.15
CA TYR A 114 1.21 -3.02 0.04
C TYR A 114 0.13 -3.98 -0.50
N GLY A 115 -0.19 -3.84 -1.78
CA GLY A 115 -1.12 -4.74 -2.47
C GLY A 115 -2.55 -4.23 -2.62
N HIS A 116 -2.99 -3.21 -1.90
CA HIS A 116 -4.31 -2.60 -2.02
C HIS A 116 -4.23 -1.13 -2.43
N LEU A 117 -5.37 -0.51 -2.75
CA LEU A 117 -5.47 0.88 -3.18
C LEU A 117 -5.58 1.85 -2.00
N ALA A 118 -4.93 2.98 -2.13
CA ALA A 118 -4.88 4.07 -1.16
C ALA A 118 -4.97 5.44 -1.86
N GLY A 119 -4.91 6.52 -1.07
CA GLY A 119 -5.19 7.88 -1.53
C GLY A 119 -6.68 8.12 -1.71
N LYS A 120 -7.03 9.21 -2.36
CA LYS A 120 -8.44 9.59 -2.59
C LYS A 120 -9.25 8.48 -3.26
N LEU A 121 -8.68 7.82 -4.27
CA LEU A 121 -9.33 6.69 -4.94
C LEU A 121 -9.64 5.54 -3.96
N GLY A 122 -8.65 5.12 -3.15
CA GLY A 122 -8.82 4.03 -2.19
C GLY A 122 -9.90 4.32 -1.14
N ILE A 123 -9.97 5.57 -0.69
CA ILE A 123 -10.98 6.06 0.25
C ILE A 123 -12.36 6.10 -0.41
N SER A 124 -12.47 6.69 -1.61
CA SER A 124 -13.74 6.77 -2.33
C SER A 124 -14.33 5.39 -2.62
N LEU A 125 -13.47 4.41 -2.97
CA LEU A 125 -13.89 3.01 -3.14
C LEU A 125 -14.44 2.43 -1.82
N CYS A 126 -13.72 2.60 -0.73
CA CYS A 126 -14.15 2.11 0.58
C CYS A 126 -15.49 2.71 1.02
N GLU A 127 -15.63 4.03 0.89
CA GLU A 127 -16.85 4.75 1.23
C GLU A 127 -18.05 4.36 0.37
N ALA A 128 -17.84 4.22 -0.94
CA ALA A 128 -18.90 3.77 -1.84
C ALA A 128 -19.36 2.34 -1.49
N LEU A 129 -18.44 1.44 -1.15
CA LEU A 129 -18.79 0.08 -0.70
C LEU A 129 -19.59 0.07 0.60
N VAL A 130 -19.25 0.96 1.54
CA VAL A 130 -20.02 1.13 2.79
C VAL A 130 -21.38 1.76 2.52
N GLN A 131 -21.45 2.82 1.72
CA GLN A 131 -22.70 3.51 1.38
C GLN A 131 -23.69 2.60 0.64
N LYS A 132 -23.18 1.70 -0.21
CA LYS A 132 -24.02 0.71 -0.92
C LYS A 132 -24.38 -0.50 -0.06
N GLY A 133 -23.93 -0.55 1.19
CA GLY A 133 -24.22 -1.65 2.11
C GLY A 133 -23.45 -2.95 1.82
N TYR A 134 -22.43 -2.92 0.96
CA TYR A 134 -21.59 -4.10 0.68
C TYR A 134 -20.56 -4.37 1.78
N LEU A 135 -20.17 -3.31 2.48
CA LEU A 135 -19.40 -3.37 3.71
C LEU A 135 -20.18 -2.68 4.82
N SER A 136 -20.15 -3.23 6.03
CA SER A 136 -20.58 -2.52 7.23
C SER A 136 -19.36 -2.14 8.06
N ASP A 137 -19.41 -0.93 8.60
CA ASP A 137 -18.45 -0.47 9.60
C ASP A 137 -19.08 -0.73 10.97
N PRO A 138 -18.58 -1.72 11.77
CA PRO A 138 -19.11 -1.94 13.10
C PRO A 138 -18.96 -0.66 13.93
N GLU A 139 -20.02 -0.24 14.60
CA GLU A 139 -20.04 0.94 15.50
C GLU A 139 -19.12 0.77 16.73
N GLU A 140 -18.54 -0.40 16.94
CA GLU A 140 -17.54 -0.62 17.98
C GLU A 140 -16.29 0.22 17.68
N ALA A 141 -16.08 1.24 18.51
CA ALA A 141 -15.05 2.29 18.39
C ALA A 141 -13.60 1.79 18.19
N HIS A 142 -13.38 0.49 18.17
CA HIS A 142 -12.05 -0.14 18.04
C HIS A 142 -11.98 -1.29 17.03
N SER A 143 -13.01 -1.52 16.22
CA SER A 143 -12.92 -2.54 15.18
C SER A 143 -11.90 -2.13 14.11
N LYS A 144 -10.92 -3.00 13.90
CA LYS A 144 -9.89 -2.84 12.85
C LYS A 144 -10.35 -3.37 11.49
N ASP A 145 -11.53 -4.00 11.44
CA ASP A 145 -12.02 -4.70 10.27
C ASP A 145 -13.43 -4.19 9.90
N TYR A 146 -13.70 -4.15 8.59
CA TYR A 146 -15.06 -4.07 8.05
C TYR A 146 -15.68 -5.46 8.02
N GLN A 147 -16.98 -5.53 8.11
CA GLN A 147 -17.72 -6.76 7.87
C GLN A 147 -18.26 -6.75 6.43
N VAL A 148 -18.06 -7.85 5.71
CA VAL A 148 -18.66 -8.03 4.39
C VAL A 148 -20.09 -8.54 4.60
N THR A 149 -21.07 -7.81 4.07
CA THR A 149 -22.49 -8.18 4.17
C THR A 149 -22.86 -9.30 3.19
N GLU A 150 -24.05 -9.89 3.31
CA GLU A 150 -24.53 -10.89 2.35
C GLU A 150 -24.68 -10.28 0.95
N GLU A 151 -25.22 -9.06 0.86
CA GLU A 151 -25.28 -8.28 -0.37
C GLU A 151 -23.89 -8.01 -0.94
N GLY A 152 -22.93 -7.71 -0.05
CA GLY A 152 -21.53 -7.52 -0.42
C GLY A 152 -20.92 -8.78 -1.02
N ILE A 153 -21.13 -9.95 -0.41
CA ILE A 153 -20.63 -11.22 -0.94
C ILE A 153 -21.18 -11.47 -2.37
N GLN A 154 -22.48 -11.26 -2.58
CA GLN A 154 -23.12 -11.41 -3.88
C GLN A 154 -22.54 -10.43 -4.92
N TRP A 155 -22.40 -9.16 -4.51
CA TRP A 155 -21.86 -8.12 -5.38
C TRP A 155 -20.38 -8.40 -5.76
N PHE A 156 -19.52 -8.73 -4.79
CA PHE A 156 -18.12 -9.04 -5.07
C PHE A 156 -17.97 -10.23 -6.00
N THR A 157 -18.77 -11.29 -5.80
CA THR A 157 -18.79 -12.46 -6.68
C THR A 157 -19.20 -12.08 -8.12
N THR A 158 -20.25 -11.27 -8.28
CA THR A 158 -20.70 -10.78 -9.60
C THR A 158 -19.67 -9.86 -10.23
N PHE A 159 -18.93 -9.09 -9.43
CA PHE A 159 -17.84 -8.22 -9.87
C PHE A 159 -16.55 -8.99 -10.22
N GLY A 160 -16.53 -10.32 -10.07
CA GLY A 160 -15.39 -11.19 -10.39
C GLY A 160 -14.42 -11.42 -9.22
N ILE A 161 -14.83 -11.11 -7.98
CA ILE A 161 -14.03 -11.32 -6.78
C ILE A 161 -14.60 -12.47 -5.98
N GLU A 162 -13.93 -13.63 -6.01
CA GLU A 162 -14.31 -14.78 -5.19
C GLU A 162 -13.73 -14.66 -3.78
N LEU A 163 -14.62 -14.50 -2.81
CA LEU A 163 -14.26 -14.46 -1.39
C LEU A 163 -14.04 -15.89 -0.88
N GLN A 164 -12.86 -16.46 -1.10
CA GLN A 164 -12.50 -17.76 -0.55
C GLN A 164 -12.27 -17.65 0.96
N MET A 165 -13.32 -17.87 1.73
CA MET A 165 -13.28 -17.98 3.19
C MET A 165 -12.67 -19.35 3.56
N LYS A 166 -11.33 -19.44 3.62
CA LYS A 166 -10.69 -20.67 4.14
C LYS A 166 -10.94 -20.74 5.64
N PRO A 167 -11.61 -21.79 6.14
CA PRO A 167 -11.76 -22.01 7.58
C PRO A 167 -10.38 -22.00 8.25
N GLY A 168 -10.21 -21.20 9.31
CA GLY A 168 -8.94 -21.09 10.03
C GLY A 168 -7.93 -20.08 9.46
N SER A 169 -8.24 -19.34 8.38
CA SER A 169 -7.39 -18.25 7.92
C SER A 169 -7.35 -17.11 8.94
N ARG A 170 -6.15 -16.79 9.44
CA ARG A 170 -5.93 -15.61 10.32
C ARG A 170 -5.86 -14.29 9.55
N ARG A 171 -6.01 -14.31 8.23
CA ARG A 171 -6.02 -13.08 7.42
C ARG A 171 -7.38 -12.40 7.53
N ALA A 172 -7.41 -11.18 8.00
CA ALA A 172 -8.60 -10.36 7.95
C ALA A 172 -9.03 -10.17 6.50
N ILE A 173 -10.32 -10.43 6.20
CA ILE A 173 -10.88 -10.34 4.85
C ILE A 173 -10.90 -8.88 4.40
N ALA A 174 -11.52 -8.00 5.20
CA ALA A 174 -11.69 -6.58 4.93
C ALA A 174 -11.16 -5.78 6.13
N ARG A 175 -9.97 -5.18 6.00
CA ARG A 175 -9.31 -4.48 7.10
C ARG A 175 -9.29 -2.98 6.82
N LYS A 176 -9.41 -2.18 7.88
CA LYS A 176 -9.18 -0.73 7.86
C LYS A 176 -7.68 -0.45 7.80
N CYS A 177 -7.26 0.40 6.88
CA CYS A 177 -5.90 0.92 6.81
C CYS A 177 -5.96 2.44 6.76
N LEU A 178 -5.26 3.12 7.68
CA LEU A 178 -5.28 4.58 7.75
C LEU A 178 -4.44 5.17 6.63
N ASP A 179 -5.04 6.03 5.83
CA ASP A 179 -4.34 6.76 4.77
C ASP A 179 -3.50 7.91 5.35
N TRP A 180 -2.21 7.98 4.99
CA TRP A 180 -1.33 9.00 5.51
C TRP A 180 -1.59 10.39 4.90
N SER A 181 -2.13 10.47 3.67
CA SER A 181 -2.40 11.74 2.99
C SER A 181 -3.76 12.33 3.37
N GLU A 182 -4.77 11.49 3.49
CA GLU A 182 -6.16 11.92 3.70
C GLU A 182 -6.65 11.77 5.15
N ARG A 183 -5.90 11.06 6.00
CA ARG A 183 -6.25 10.78 7.41
C ARG A 183 -7.60 10.06 7.59
N ARG A 184 -7.99 9.26 6.61
CA ARG A 184 -9.22 8.45 6.56
C ARG A 184 -8.86 7.00 6.26
N HIS A 185 -9.77 6.07 6.54
CA HIS A 185 -9.52 4.67 6.29
C HIS A 185 -9.85 4.28 4.84
N HIS A 186 -9.01 3.46 4.23
CA HIS A 186 -9.26 2.75 2.99
C HIS A 186 -9.25 1.24 3.23
N LEU A 187 -9.78 0.49 2.27
CA LEU A 187 -9.93 -0.96 2.35
C LEU A 187 -8.61 -1.68 2.11
N SER A 188 -8.20 -2.50 3.07
CA SER A 188 -7.05 -3.40 2.98
C SER A 188 -7.46 -4.85 3.28
N GLY A 189 -6.49 -5.73 3.50
CA GLY A 189 -6.73 -7.15 3.68
C GLY A 189 -6.87 -7.87 2.35
N MET A 190 -7.37 -9.10 2.38
CA MET A 190 -7.53 -9.92 1.18
C MET A 190 -8.46 -9.26 0.17
N LEU A 191 -9.57 -8.69 0.64
CA LEU A 191 -10.55 -8.04 -0.22
C LEU A 191 -9.98 -6.79 -0.90
N GLY A 192 -9.20 -5.96 -0.18
CA GLY A 192 -8.54 -4.81 -0.77
C GLY A 192 -7.52 -5.18 -1.86
N GLU A 193 -6.80 -6.28 -1.66
CA GLU A 193 -5.87 -6.83 -2.65
C GLU A 193 -6.61 -7.36 -3.89
N GLN A 194 -7.67 -8.14 -3.71
CA GLN A 194 -8.48 -8.68 -4.80
C GLN A 194 -9.20 -7.59 -5.58
N LEU A 195 -9.73 -6.57 -4.89
CA LEU A 195 -10.36 -5.43 -5.55
C LEU A 195 -9.38 -4.68 -6.45
N ARG A 196 -8.16 -4.42 -5.97
CA ARG A 196 -7.11 -3.81 -6.80
C ARG A 196 -6.79 -4.67 -8.03
N HIS A 197 -6.65 -5.99 -7.86
CA HIS A 197 -6.40 -6.90 -8.98
C HIS A 197 -7.52 -6.87 -9.99
N GLN A 198 -8.77 -6.97 -9.53
CA GLN A 198 -9.93 -6.94 -10.41
C GLN A 198 -10.05 -5.64 -11.20
N LEU A 199 -9.79 -4.49 -10.56
CA LEU A 199 -9.79 -3.20 -11.25
C LEU A 199 -8.67 -3.10 -12.30
N ALA A 200 -7.52 -3.74 -12.05
CA ALA A 200 -6.42 -3.81 -13.02
C ALA A 200 -6.75 -4.76 -14.19
N GLU A 201 -7.35 -5.92 -13.94
CA GLU A 201 -7.81 -6.86 -14.98
C GLU A 201 -8.86 -6.23 -15.90
N LEU A 202 -9.74 -5.41 -15.35
CA LEU A 202 -10.73 -4.63 -16.13
C LEU A 202 -10.11 -3.45 -16.88
N ASP A 203 -8.80 -3.22 -16.75
CA ASP A 203 -8.08 -2.05 -17.27
C ASP A 203 -8.67 -0.71 -16.76
N TRP A 204 -9.26 -0.71 -15.56
CA TRP A 204 -9.79 0.52 -14.97
C TRP A 204 -8.69 1.32 -14.26
N ILE A 205 -7.64 0.64 -13.84
CA ILE A 205 -6.48 1.26 -13.22
C ILE A 205 -5.19 0.72 -13.83
N ARG A 206 -4.16 1.57 -13.90
CA ARG A 206 -2.80 1.20 -14.32
C ARG A 206 -1.78 1.74 -13.34
N GLN A 207 -0.87 0.90 -12.87
CA GLN A 207 0.24 1.37 -12.05
C GLN A 207 1.29 2.04 -12.93
N LYS A 208 1.77 3.23 -12.52
CA LYS A 208 2.85 3.92 -13.24
C LYS A 208 4.19 3.24 -13.00
N THR A 209 4.96 3.05 -14.08
CA THR A 209 6.31 2.47 -14.00
C THR A 209 7.22 3.30 -13.08
N GLY A 210 7.96 2.63 -12.19
CA GLY A 210 8.89 3.29 -11.26
C GLY A 210 8.21 4.13 -10.16
N SER A 211 6.90 3.99 -9.96
CA SER A 211 6.15 4.71 -8.94
C SER A 211 5.09 3.82 -8.31
N ARG A 212 4.68 4.16 -7.08
CA ARG A 212 3.49 3.59 -6.45
C ARG A 212 2.19 4.24 -6.92
N SER A 213 2.28 5.33 -7.68
CA SER A 213 1.07 6.01 -8.16
C SER A 213 0.30 5.16 -9.16
N VAL A 214 -1.02 5.29 -9.08
CA VAL A 214 -1.98 4.57 -9.92
C VAL A 214 -2.74 5.61 -10.74
N GLU A 215 -2.91 5.32 -12.03
CA GLU A 215 -3.72 6.10 -12.94
C GLU A 215 -5.06 5.42 -13.12
N VAL A 216 -6.15 6.21 -13.08
CA VAL A 216 -7.48 5.74 -13.46
C VAL A 216 -7.68 6.01 -14.93
N THR A 217 -7.97 4.97 -15.70
CA THR A 217 -8.22 5.08 -17.15
C THR A 217 -9.60 5.70 -17.43
N GLU A 218 -9.85 6.10 -18.67
CA GLU A 218 -11.18 6.57 -19.04
C GLU A 218 -12.25 5.47 -18.90
N ALA A 219 -11.89 4.20 -19.19
CA ALA A 219 -12.75 3.05 -18.90
C ALA A 219 -13.00 2.92 -17.40
N GLY A 220 -11.98 3.14 -16.59
CA GLY A 220 -12.09 3.12 -15.13
C GLY A 220 -12.99 4.22 -14.58
N LYS A 221 -12.87 5.45 -15.06
CA LYS A 221 -13.76 6.55 -14.63
C LYS A 221 -15.22 6.21 -14.91
N LYS A 222 -15.49 5.73 -16.14
CA LYS A 222 -16.83 5.32 -16.54
C LYS A 222 -17.34 4.15 -15.68
N GLY A 223 -16.56 3.07 -15.55
CA GLY A 223 -16.95 1.89 -14.78
C GLY A 223 -17.16 2.17 -13.30
N LEU A 224 -16.28 2.95 -12.68
CA LEU A 224 -16.41 3.36 -11.27
C LEU A 224 -17.66 4.21 -11.03
N TYR A 225 -18.00 5.08 -11.99
CA TYR A 225 -19.24 5.84 -11.92
C TYR A 225 -20.48 4.95 -12.05
N GLU A 226 -20.53 4.09 -13.07
CA GLU A 226 -21.68 3.20 -13.33
C GLU A 226 -21.91 2.21 -12.19
N VAL A 227 -20.85 1.62 -11.64
CA VAL A 227 -20.96 0.52 -10.67
C VAL A 227 -21.03 1.01 -9.23
N LEU A 228 -20.24 2.03 -8.88
CA LEU A 228 -20.08 2.52 -7.50
C LEU A 228 -20.49 3.98 -7.30
N SER A 229 -20.94 4.67 -8.36
CA SER A 229 -21.33 6.09 -8.36
C SER A 229 -20.15 7.02 -7.92
N ILE A 230 -18.91 6.61 -8.21
CA ILE A 230 -17.72 7.39 -7.90
C ILE A 230 -17.39 8.31 -9.08
N SER A 231 -17.35 9.63 -8.82
CA SER A 231 -16.89 10.65 -9.77
C SER A 231 -15.45 11.05 -9.43
N LEU A 232 -14.55 10.99 -10.41
CA LEU A 232 -13.12 11.29 -10.27
C LEU A 232 -12.69 12.44 -11.17
#